data_0cdc4dfdc196a68415a4b681964a2a2e
#
_entry.id   0cdc4dfdc196a68415a4b681964a2a2e
#
_cell.length_a   1.000
_cell.length_b   1.000
_cell.length_c   1.000
_cell.angle_alpha   90.00
_cell.angle_beta   90.00
_cell.angle_gamma   90.00
#
_symmetry.space_group_name_H-M   'P 1'
#
loop_
_entity.id
_entity.type
_entity.pdbx_description
1 polymer ?
#
loop_
_entity_poly.entity_id
_entity_poly.type
_entity_poly.pdbx_seq_one_letter_code
_entity_poly.pdbx_strand_id
1 'polypeptide(L)'
;MFCIGRGNHAPTPYILLFSAFILLLSSFLPISPSSALPPSVLMQYRRFGRTTLSMPVFSCGGMRYQHSWKDSPSWHIPRKNQANLEATIRRALEVGITHIETARGYGTSEIQLGRLLPRLPREKLIVQTKVSPKPDPQDFRHTLEQSLQNLRLEHIDLLGIHGINTPELLDYTVRPGGCLEVARAFQRAGRIRHIGFSTHAPTWVILQAIETDQFDYVNLHWYYINQDNWPAIEAAQRHDMGVFIISPSDKGGHLYDPPQTLVDLCAPLSPMVFNDLFCLSHPQVHTLSLGAARPSDFDEHLQVLPLLERAQELLPPILQRLEQAALDALGADWLSTWKLGLPAPEDTPGQINIPVILWLYNLLTAFDMADYAKARYNLLGQGGHWFPGQQAGDIDRWDLSKCLARSPHAQKIPKLLVETHRRLGGETVRRLSQS
;
A
#
# COMPACT_ATOMS: atom_id res chain seq x y z
N MET A 1 23.90 -15.38 -28.73
CA MET A 1 24.73 -16.04 -27.72
C MET A 1 25.43 -14.93 -26.93
N PHE A 2 24.74 -14.36 -25.94
CA PHE A 2 25.29 -13.37 -25.02
C PHE A 2 24.97 -13.84 -23.61
N CYS A 3 26.00 -14.28 -22.87
CA CYS A 3 25.93 -14.58 -21.47
C CYS A 3 25.85 -13.26 -20.70
N ILE A 4 24.70 -12.99 -20.07
CA ILE A 4 24.56 -11.92 -19.08
C ILE A 4 24.89 -12.54 -17.73
N GLY A 5 26.03 -12.16 -17.18
CA GLY A 5 26.47 -12.54 -15.83
C GLY A 5 25.48 -12.05 -14.77
N ARG A 6 24.98 -12.96 -13.93
CA ARG A 6 24.26 -12.64 -12.71
C ARG A 6 25.21 -11.94 -11.75
N GLY A 7 25.13 -10.63 -11.66
CA GLY A 7 25.80 -9.85 -10.63
C GLY A 7 25.17 -10.14 -9.26
N ASN A 8 25.92 -10.80 -8.41
CA ASN A 8 25.62 -10.94 -6.98
C ASN A 8 25.73 -9.58 -6.30
N HIS A 9 24.64 -8.83 -6.22
CA HIS A 9 24.55 -7.73 -5.29
C HIS A 9 24.01 -8.26 -3.97
N ALA A 10 24.92 -8.42 -3.01
CA ALA A 10 24.56 -8.62 -1.61
C ALA A 10 23.77 -7.40 -1.12
N PRO A 11 22.65 -7.58 -0.43
CA PRO A 11 21.94 -6.47 0.17
C PRO A 11 22.84 -5.86 1.27
N THR A 12 23.12 -4.58 1.14
CA THR A 12 23.78 -3.78 2.18
C THR A 12 22.91 -3.82 3.44
N PRO A 13 23.44 -4.14 4.61
CA PRO A 13 22.67 -4.11 5.83
C PRO A 13 22.34 -2.65 6.15
N TYR A 14 21.07 -2.27 6.08
CA TYR A 14 20.62 -1.01 6.66
C TYR A 14 20.67 -1.15 8.17
N ILE A 15 21.81 -0.76 8.73
CA ILE A 15 21.96 -0.46 10.15
C ILE A 15 21.25 0.88 10.35
N LEU A 16 20.23 0.88 11.20
CA LEU A 16 19.63 2.10 11.75
C LEU A 16 20.70 2.88 12.53
N LEU A 17 21.37 3.81 11.86
CA LEU A 17 22.26 4.77 12.50
C LEU A 17 21.40 5.88 13.10
N PHE A 18 21.04 5.75 14.37
CA PHE A 18 20.58 6.85 15.18
C PHE A 18 21.77 7.55 15.83
N SER A 19 22.06 8.78 15.38
CA SER A 19 22.96 9.70 16.08
C SER A 19 22.31 10.14 17.37
N ALA A 20 22.99 9.93 18.47
CA ALA A 20 22.65 10.43 19.80
C ALA A 20 22.54 11.96 19.80
N PHE A 21 21.40 12.50 20.20
CA PHE A 21 21.25 13.88 20.64
C PHE A 21 20.65 13.95 22.05
N ILE A 22 21.27 14.78 22.85
CA ILE A 22 21.23 14.95 24.29
C ILE A 22 19.87 15.43 24.79
N LEU A 23 19.48 14.88 25.95
CA LEU A 23 18.35 15.24 26.80
C LEU A 23 18.26 16.77 27.11
N LEU A 24 17.08 17.33 26.92
CA LEU A 24 16.56 18.45 27.74
C LEU A 24 15.14 18.10 28.15
N LEU A 25 14.98 17.88 29.45
CA LEU A 25 13.71 17.71 30.14
C LEU A 25 12.89 18.99 30.07
N SER A 26 11.72 18.99 29.45
CA SER A 26 10.69 19.97 29.62
C SER A 26 9.33 19.32 29.82
N SER A 27 8.67 19.75 30.85
CA SER A 27 7.42 19.34 31.46
C SER A 27 6.28 19.06 30.50
N PHE A 28 5.73 17.83 30.57
CA PHE A 28 4.53 17.41 29.86
C PHE A 28 3.26 17.98 30.51
N LEU A 29 2.45 18.69 29.72
CA LEU A 29 1.03 18.91 30.02
C LEU A 29 0.23 17.82 29.29
N PRO A 30 -0.76 17.19 29.94
CA PRO A 30 -1.58 16.16 29.31
C PRO A 30 -2.50 16.79 28.25
N ILE A 31 -2.46 16.26 27.03
CA ILE A 31 -3.40 16.62 25.97
C ILE A 31 -4.70 15.86 26.23
N SER A 32 -5.76 16.59 26.59
CA SER A 32 -7.13 16.05 26.67
C SER A 32 -7.65 15.72 25.27
N PRO A 33 -8.33 14.58 25.06
CA PRO A 33 -8.97 14.27 23.79
C PRO A 33 -10.23 15.13 23.61
N SER A 34 -10.10 16.26 22.93
CA SER A 34 -11.25 17.05 22.48
C SER A 34 -11.70 16.54 21.12
N SER A 35 -12.95 16.08 21.03
CA SER A 35 -13.57 15.48 19.84
C SER A 35 -14.02 16.49 18.77
N ALA A 36 -13.51 17.70 18.74
CA ALA A 36 -13.78 18.68 17.69
C ALA A 36 -12.47 19.12 17.06
N LEU A 37 -12.33 18.95 15.74
CA LEU A 37 -11.22 19.53 14.98
C LEU A 37 -11.23 21.05 15.18
N PRO A 38 -10.06 21.67 15.45
CA PRO A 38 -9.96 23.12 15.52
C PRO A 38 -10.40 23.75 14.19
N PRO A 39 -10.98 24.96 14.17
CA PRO A 39 -11.37 25.62 12.94
C PRO A 39 -10.13 25.87 12.07
N SER A 40 -10.15 25.33 10.85
CA SER A 40 -9.19 25.48 9.75
C SER A 40 -7.86 24.73 9.83
N VAL A 41 -7.87 23.41 10.02
CA VAL A 41 -6.72 22.63 9.57
C VAL A 41 -6.83 22.47 8.05
N LEU A 42 -6.01 23.22 7.31
CA LEU A 42 -6.03 23.17 5.84
C LEU A 42 -5.33 21.91 5.35
N MET A 43 -5.92 21.26 4.34
CA MET A 43 -5.28 20.18 3.63
C MET A 43 -3.93 20.64 3.10
N GLN A 44 -2.89 19.82 3.30
CA GLN A 44 -1.58 20.06 2.71
C GLN A 44 -1.51 19.41 1.32
N TYR A 45 -0.77 20.06 0.41
CA TYR A 45 -0.58 19.59 -0.95
C TYR A 45 0.90 19.49 -1.27
N ARG A 46 1.27 18.47 -2.07
CA ARG A 46 2.65 18.23 -2.54
C ARG A 46 2.69 18.21 -4.06
N ARG A 47 3.78 18.69 -4.66
CA ARG A 47 4.02 18.53 -6.09
C ARG A 47 4.19 17.03 -6.40
N PHE A 48 3.30 16.46 -7.20
CA PHE A 48 3.26 15.04 -7.49
C PHE A 48 4.26 14.65 -8.59
N GLY A 49 5.54 14.68 -8.28
CA GLY A 49 6.61 14.37 -9.21
C GLY A 49 6.52 15.20 -10.49
N ARG A 50 6.99 14.64 -11.62
CA ARG A 50 6.98 15.26 -12.94
C ARG A 50 5.59 15.62 -13.48
N THR A 51 4.51 15.09 -12.88
CA THR A 51 3.14 15.48 -13.26
C THR A 51 2.84 16.92 -12.94
N THR A 52 3.56 17.52 -11.99
CA THR A 52 3.36 18.88 -11.44
C THR A 52 1.99 19.12 -10.81
N LEU A 53 1.14 18.08 -10.70
CA LEU A 53 -0.15 18.19 -10.02
C LEU A 53 0.04 18.56 -8.55
N SER A 54 -0.79 19.47 -8.05
CA SER A 54 -0.89 19.78 -6.62
C SER A 54 -1.71 18.69 -5.94
N MET A 55 -1.02 17.64 -5.46
CA MET A 55 -1.62 16.44 -4.88
C MET A 55 -1.89 16.64 -3.40
N PRO A 56 -3.14 16.43 -2.90
CA PRO A 56 -3.40 16.45 -1.47
C PRO A 56 -2.68 15.27 -0.80
N VAL A 57 -2.21 15.45 0.44
CA VAL A 57 -1.50 14.39 1.18
C VAL A 57 -2.39 13.19 1.49
N PHE A 58 -3.69 13.33 1.36
CA PHE A 58 -4.67 12.25 1.41
C PHE A 58 -5.47 12.16 0.12
N SER A 59 -5.79 10.94 -0.32
CA SER A 59 -6.57 10.62 -1.50
C SER A 59 -7.78 9.77 -1.14
N CYS A 60 -8.91 9.98 -1.80
CA CYS A 60 -10.13 9.18 -1.59
C CYS A 60 -10.10 7.93 -2.45
N GLY A 61 -9.82 6.77 -1.84
CA GLY A 61 -9.76 5.47 -2.49
C GLY A 61 -11.14 4.85 -2.72
N GLY A 62 -11.38 4.36 -3.94
CA GLY A 62 -12.68 3.91 -4.44
C GLY A 62 -13.06 2.45 -4.19
N MET A 63 -12.31 1.74 -3.36
CA MET A 63 -12.51 0.30 -3.21
C MET A 63 -13.63 -0.08 -2.21
N ARG A 64 -13.92 0.78 -1.20
CA ARG A 64 -14.77 0.38 -0.07
C ARG A 64 -16.21 0.90 -0.13
N TYR A 65 -16.49 1.96 -0.84
CA TYR A 65 -17.87 2.52 -0.97
C TYR A 65 -18.66 1.93 -2.13
N GLN A 66 -18.05 1.11 -2.98
CA GLN A 66 -18.71 0.48 -4.13
C GLN A 66 -19.78 -0.53 -3.67
N HIS A 67 -20.80 -0.76 -4.50
CA HIS A 67 -21.89 -1.68 -4.18
C HIS A 67 -21.50 -3.15 -4.34
N SER A 68 -20.76 -3.47 -5.39
CA SER A 68 -20.43 -4.84 -5.78
C SER A 68 -19.06 -4.93 -6.44
N TRP A 69 -18.34 -6.01 -6.17
CA TRP A 69 -17.09 -6.35 -6.86
C TRP A 69 -17.30 -6.84 -8.30
N LYS A 70 -18.54 -7.18 -8.66
CA LYS A 70 -18.90 -7.56 -10.02
C LYS A 70 -19.53 -6.36 -10.71
N ASP A 71 -19.30 -6.25 -12.02
CA ASP A 71 -20.02 -5.30 -12.85
C ASP A 71 -21.51 -5.55 -12.70
N SER A 72 -22.24 -4.49 -12.46
CA SER A 72 -23.69 -4.51 -12.36
C SER A 72 -24.26 -3.33 -13.12
N PRO A 73 -25.36 -3.51 -13.85
CA PRO A 73 -26.06 -2.42 -14.48
C PRO A 73 -26.38 -1.32 -13.46
N SER A 74 -26.31 -0.10 -13.89
CA SER A 74 -26.47 1.05 -12.98
C SER A 74 -27.80 1.04 -12.20
N TRP A 75 -28.88 0.50 -12.76
CA TRP A 75 -30.20 0.40 -12.10
C TRP A 75 -30.26 -0.64 -10.98
N HIS A 76 -29.31 -1.56 -10.88
CA HIS A 76 -29.18 -2.53 -9.78
C HIS A 76 -28.52 -1.93 -8.54
N ILE A 77 -27.89 -0.76 -8.64
CA ILE A 77 -27.20 -0.13 -7.52
C ILE A 77 -28.24 0.49 -6.57
N PRO A 78 -28.32 0.06 -5.30
CA PRO A 78 -29.26 0.59 -4.34
C PRO A 78 -29.07 2.09 -4.13
N ARG A 79 -30.17 2.83 -4.06
CA ARG A 79 -30.14 4.29 -3.83
C ARG A 79 -29.37 4.68 -2.58
N LYS A 80 -29.49 3.90 -1.49
CA LYS A 80 -28.77 4.14 -0.23
C LYS A 80 -27.24 4.02 -0.42
N ASN A 81 -26.78 3.02 -1.19
CA ASN A 81 -25.36 2.87 -1.46
C ASN A 81 -24.81 4.01 -2.34
N GLN A 82 -25.54 4.40 -3.39
CA GLN A 82 -25.17 5.55 -4.22
C GLN A 82 -25.13 6.85 -3.39
N ALA A 83 -26.11 7.08 -2.52
CA ALA A 83 -26.14 8.26 -1.66
C ALA A 83 -24.95 8.28 -0.67
N ASN A 84 -24.58 7.13 -0.11
CA ASN A 84 -23.39 7.02 0.75
C ASN A 84 -22.10 7.36 -0.01
N LEU A 85 -21.93 6.82 -1.23
CA LEU A 85 -20.78 7.18 -2.08
C LEU A 85 -20.75 8.69 -2.34
N GLU A 86 -21.88 9.28 -2.74
CA GLU A 86 -21.96 10.72 -3.01
C GLU A 86 -21.63 11.56 -1.77
N ALA A 87 -22.13 11.17 -0.60
CA ALA A 87 -21.80 11.82 0.67
C ALA A 87 -20.33 11.69 1.01
N THR A 88 -19.73 10.52 0.79
CA THR A 88 -18.30 10.27 1.05
C THR A 88 -17.41 11.14 0.15
N ILE A 89 -17.71 11.24 -1.15
CA ILE A 89 -16.96 12.09 -2.08
C ILE A 89 -17.13 13.58 -1.72
N ARG A 90 -18.34 14.03 -1.37
CA ARG A 90 -18.58 15.42 -0.94
C ARG A 90 -17.78 15.75 0.32
N ARG A 91 -17.79 14.85 1.31
CA ARG A 91 -16.99 15.02 2.53
C ARG A 91 -15.49 15.09 2.21
N ALA A 92 -14.97 14.25 1.32
CA ALA A 92 -13.59 14.33 0.85
C ALA A 92 -13.27 15.73 0.30
N LEU A 93 -14.10 16.26 -0.58
CA LEU A 93 -13.91 17.59 -1.17
C LEU A 93 -14.02 18.73 -0.14
N GLU A 94 -14.96 18.65 0.80
CA GLU A 94 -15.12 19.61 1.90
C GLU A 94 -13.85 19.73 2.75
N VAL A 95 -13.14 18.64 2.97
CA VAL A 95 -11.88 18.61 3.74
C VAL A 95 -10.62 18.77 2.88
N GLY A 96 -10.78 19.10 1.58
CA GLY A 96 -9.67 19.39 0.66
C GLY A 96 -9.04 18.17 0.00
N ILE A 97 -9.63 16.96 0.14
CA ILE A 97 -9.21 15.78 -0.60
C ILE A 97 -9.77 15.85 -2.03
N THR A 98 -8.99 16.41 -2.95
CA THR A 98 -9.39 16.63 -4.35
C THR A 98 -9.05 15.47 -5.27
N HIS A 99 -8.24 14.52 -4.82
CA HIS A 99 -7.89 13.31 -5.57
C HIS A 99 -8.86 12.17 -5.29
N ILE A 100 -9.59 11.75 -6.33
CA ILE A 100 -10.55 10.64 -6.32
C ILE A 100 -9.95 9.49 -7.14
N GLU A 101 -9.71 8.38 -6.47
CA GLU A 101 -9.02 7.22 -7.04
C GLU A 101 -9.99 6.03 -7.15
N THR A 102 -9.99 5.38 -8.31
CA THR A 102 -10.74 4.14 -8.55
C THR A 102 -9.95 3.17 -9.42
N ALA A 103 -10.57 2.11 -9.89
CA ALA A 103 -10.02 1.17 -10.87
C ALA A 103 -11.14 0.42 -11.58
N ARG A 104 -10.88 -0.02 -12.82
CA ARG A 104 -11.79 -0.89 -13.58
C ARG A 104 -12.12 -2.18 -12.82
N GLY A 105 -11.16 -2.71 -12.08
CA GLY A 105 -11.32 -3.91 -11.26
C GLY A 105 -12.08 -3.70 -9.94
N TYR A 106 -12.57 -2.49 -9.64
CA TYR A 106 -13.35 -2.22 -8.41
C TYR A 106 -14.86 -2.31 -8.66
N GLY A 107 -15.29 -3.26 -9.48
CA GLY A 107 -16.69 -3.57 -9.74
C GLY A 107 -17.51 -2.34 -10.14
N THR A 108 -18.51 -1.98 -9.32
CA THR A 108 -19.42 -0.87 -9.62
C THR A 108 -18.87 0.53 -9.36
N SER A 109 -17.64 0.67 -8.84
CA SER A 109 -17.08 1.96 -8.41
C SER A 109 -17.07 3.02 -9.54
N GLU A 110 -16.55 2.68 -10.73
CA GLU A 110 -16.50 3.62 -11.86
C GLU A 110 -17.89 4.06 -12.29
N ILE A 111 -18.86 3.12 -12.38
CA ILE A 111 -20.25 3.41 -12.77
C ILE A 111 -20.92 4.35 -11.77
N GLN A 112 -20.67 4.14 -10.47
CA GLN A 112 -21.21 4.97 -9.40
C GLN A 112 -20.60 6.38 -9.40
N LEU A 113 -19.27 6.46 -9.55
CA LEU A 113 -18.57 7.73 -9.70
C LEU A 113 -19.03 8.49 -10.95
N GLY A 114 -19.27 7.81 -12.07
CA GLY A 114 -19.76 8.42 -13.31
C GLY A 114 -21.18 9.02 -13.20
N ARG A 115 -21.93 8.71 -12.14
CA ARG A 115 -23.20 9.41 -11.84
C ARG A 115 -22.94 10.73 -11.10
N LEU A 116 -21.84 10.86 -10.39
CA LEU A 116 -21.53 12.02 -9.56
C LEU A 116 -20.53 12.97 -10.22
N LEU A 117 -19.40 12.48 -10.74
CA LEU A 117 -18.28 13.30 -11.21
C LEU A 117 -18.68 14.38 -12.24
N PRO A 118 -19.55 14.12 -13.24
CA PRO A 118 -19.99 15.16 -14.18
C PRO A 118 -20.77 16.32 -13.56
N ARG A 119 -21.23 16.16 -12.31
CA ARG A 119 -21.97 17.20 -11.55
C ARG A 119 -21.07 18.00 -10.61
N LEU A 120 -19.78 17.70 -10.57
CA LEU A 120 -18.79 18.35 -9.73
C LEU A 120 -17.89 19.28 -10.58
N PRO A 121 -17.27 20.31 -9.99
CA PRO A 121 -16.32 21.17 -10.69
C PRO A 121 -15.08 20.35 -11.13
N ARG A 122 -15.05 19.93 -12.40
CA ARG A 122 -14.06 19.00 -12.94
C ARG A 122 -12.62 19.51 -12.81
N GLU A 123 -12.45 20.82 -12.96
CA GLU A 123 -11.15 21.52 -12.90
C GLU A 123 -10.54 21.51 -11.50
N LYS A 124 -11.35 21.22 -10.46
CA LYS A 124 -10.89 21.10 -9.06
C LYS A 124 -10.54 19.68 -8.67
N LEU A 125 -10.74 18.71 -9.57
CA LEU A 125 -10.58 17.29 -9.28
C LEU A 125 -9.34 16.73 -9.97
N ILE A 126 -8.64 15.86 -9.25
CA ILE A 126 -7.71 14.90 -9.82
C ILE A 126 -8.43 13.54 -9.83
N VAL A 127 -8.72 13.01 -11.00
CA VAL A 127 -9.43 11.73 -11.15
C VAL A 127 -8.48 10.67 -11.66
N GLN A 128 -8.36 9.58 -10.91
CA GLN A 128 -7.55 8.42 -11.26
C GLN A 128 -8.41 7.18 -11.47
N THR A 129 -8.18 6.45 -12.56
CA THR A 129 -8.57 5.06 -12.67
C THR A 129 -7.39 4.18 -13.06
N LYS A 130 -7.58 2.85 -12.98
CA LYS A 130 -6.55 1.86 -13.27
C LYS A 130 -7.11 0.74 -14.15
N VAL A 131 -6.31 0.32 -15.13
CA VAL A 131 -6.63 -0.79 -16.04
C VAL A 131 -5.47 -1.78 -16.05
N SER A 132 -5.77 -3.06 -15.87
CA SER A 132 -4.73 -4.11 -15.87
C SER A 132 -4.15 -4.33 -17.26
N PRO A 133 -2.83 -4.53 -17.37
CA PRO A 133 -2.21 -4.87 -18.66
C PRO A 133 -2.75 -6.18 -19.20
N LYS A 134 -2.75 -6.33 -20.51
CA LYS A 134 -3.25 -7.50 -21.23
C LYS A 134 -2.20 -8.00 -22.21
N PRO A 135 -2.15 -9.31 -22.49
CA PRO A 135 -1.30 -9.86 -23.56
C PRO A 135 -1.61 -9.23 -24.92
N ASP A 136 -2.92 -9.04 -25.23
CA ASP A 136 -3.38 -8.29 -26.41
C ASP A 136 -3.64 -6.82 -26.03
N PRO A 137 -2.92 -5.86 -26.61
CA PRO A 137 -3.13 -4.44 -26.40
C PRO A 137 -4.53 -3.94 -26.84
N GLN A 138 -5.22 -4.65 -27.72
CA GLN A 138 -6.59 -4.28 -28.12
C GLN A 138 -7.60 -4.57 -27.01
N ASP A 139 -7.41 -5.64 -26.25
CA ASP A 139 -8.22 -5.91 -25.05
C ASP A 139 -8.00 -4.84 -23.98
N PHE A 140 -6.76 -4.37 -23.83
CA PHE A 140 -6.44 -3.25 -22.95
C PHE A 140 -7.14 -1.97 -23.40
N ARG A 141 -7.08 -1.65 -24.71
CA ARG A 141 -7.78 -0.51 -25.32
C ARG A 141 -9.28 -0.54 -25.02
N HIS A 142 -9.93 -1.67 -25.32
CA HIS A 142 -11.37 -1.84 -25.09
C HIS A 142 -11.73 -1.64 -23.62
N THR A 143 -10.91 -2.20 -22.73
CA THR A 143 -11.11 -2.07 -21.27
C THR A 143 -10.95 -0.61 -20.81
N LEU A 144 -9.98 0.12 -21.36
CA LEU A 144 -9.77 1.53 -21.05
C LEU A 144 -10.92 2.42 -21.56
N GLU A 145 -11.41 2.16 -22.77
CA GLU A 145 -12.59 2.85 -23.33
C GLU A 145 -13.82 2.64 -22.43
N GLN A 146 -14.02 1.40 -21.95
CA GLN A 146 -15.10 1.08 -21.02
C GLN A 146 -14.98 1.86 -19.70
N SER A 147 -13.75 1.99 -19.15
CA SER A 147 -13.51 2.78 -17.94
C SER A 147 -13.90 4.25 -18.12
N LEU A 148 -13.47 4.87 -19.24
CA LEU A 148 -13.83 6.26 -19.55
C LEU A 148 -15.34 6.45 -19.74
N GLN A 149 -16.02 5.48 -20.38
CA GLN A 149 -17.48 5.48 -20.51
C GLN A 149 -18.17 5.35 -19.16
N ASN A 150 -17.71 4.45 -18.29
CA ASN A 150 -18.27 4.27 -16.95
C ASN A 150 -18.16 5.54 -16.12
N LEU A 151 -17.00 6.21 -16.15
CA LEU A 151 -16.75 7.47 -15.44
C LEU A 151 -17.51 8.66 -16.03
N ARG A 152 -17.97 8.57 -17.28
CA ARG A 152 -18.66 9.65 -18.02
C ARG A 152 -17.85 10.95 -18.06
N LEU A 153 -16.54 10.83 -18.21
CA LEU A 153 -15.62 11.95 -18.30
C LEU A 153 -14.97 12.00 -19.68
N GLU A 154 -14.75 13.21 -20.19
CA GLU A 154 -13.99 13.44 -21.42
C GLU A 154 -12.53 13.05 -21.27
N HIS A 155 -11.96 13.33 -20.09
CA HIS A 155 -10.60 12.96 -19.73
C HIS A 155 -10.46 12.60 -18.25
N ILE A 156 -9.40 11.85 -17.95
CA ILE A 156 -8.92 11.59 -16.59
C ILE A 156 -7.52 12.20 -16.40
N ASP A 157 -7.17 12.52 -15.16
CA ASP A 157 -5.87 13.11 -14.84
C ASP A 157 -4.79 12.03 -14.76
N LEU A 158 -5.11 10.90 -14.14
CA LEU A 158 -4.17 9.82 -13.87
C LEU A 158 -4.71 8.48 -14.37
N LEU A 159 -3.99 7.84 -15.28
CA LEU A 159 -4.19 6.43 -15.61
C LEU A 159 -3.12 5.59 -14.94
N GLY A 160 -3.50 4.62 -14.09
CA GLY A 160 -2.60 3.60 -13.57
C GLY A 160 -2.65 2.32 -14.42
N ILE A 161 -1.51 1.82 -14.88
CA ILE A 161 -1.44 0.43 -15.34
C ILE A 161 -1.54 -0.46 -14.10
N HIS A 162 -2.64 -1.21 -14.00
CA HIS A 162 -3.08 -1.84 -12.74
C HIS A 162 -2.38 -3.17 -12.49
N GLY A 163 -1.50 -3.20 -11.50
CA GLY A 163 -0.93 -4.46 -11.02
C GLY A 163 0.22 -4.96 -11.88
N ILE A 164 1.22 -4.14 -12.17
CA ILE A 164 2.50 -4.64 -12.71
C ILE A 164 3.20 -5.42 -11.60
N ASN A 165 2.80 -6.70 -11.43
CA ASN A 165 3.21 -7.54 -10.31
C ASN A 165 4.27 -8.59 -10.68
N THR A 166 4.49 -8.81 -11.96
CA THR A 166 5.47 -9.76 -12.49
C THR A 166 6.22 -9.18 -13.68
N PRO A 167 7.41 -9.69 -14.02
CA PRO A 167 8.13 -9.28 -15.23
C PRO A 167 7.31 -9.45 -16.51
N GLU A 168 6.46 -10.47 -16.59
CA GLU A 168 5.58 -10.71 -17.74
C GLU A 168 4.55 -9.57 -17.89
N LEU A 169 3.94 -9.11 -16.79
CA LEU A 169 3.00 -7.99 -16.84
C LEU A 169 3.70 -6.67 -17.17
N LEU A 170 4.96 -6.50 -16.74
CA LEU A 170 5.80 -5.40 -17.18
C LEU A 170 6.06 -5.49 -18.69
N ASP A 171 6.43 -6.66 -19.21
CA ASP A 171 6.64 -6.86 -20.65
C ASP A 171 5.38 -6.52 -21.46
N TYR A 172 4.20 -7.06 -21.10
CA TYR A 172 2.93 -6.69 -21.78
C TYR A 172 2.68 -5.18 -21.79
N THR A 173 3.19 -4.49 -20.78
CA THR A 173 3.03 -3.04 -20.67
C THR A 173 3.98 -2.28 -21.59
N VAL A 174 5.31 -2.56 -21.50
CA VAL A 174 6.35 -1.67 -22.07
C VAL A 174 6.93 -2.15 -23.39
N ARG A 175 6.68 -3.40 -23.83
CA ARG A 175 7.15 -3.91 -25.12
C ARG A 175 6.62 -3.06 -26.28
N PRO A 176 7.29 -3.00 -27.43
CA PRO A 176 6.79 -2.35 -28.64
C PRO A 176 5.37 -2.86 -29.00
N GLY A 177 4.45 -1.95 -29.27
CA GLY A 177 3.05 -2.27 -29.51
C GLY A 177 2.26 -2.65 -28.26
N GLY A 178 2.83 -2.55 -27.07
CA GLY A 178 2.21 -2.97 -25.80
C GLY A 178 1.15 -2.00 -25.25
N CYS A 179 0.66 -2.28 -24.04
CA CYS A 179 -0.42 -1.52 -23.44
C CYS A 179 -0.07 -0.05 -23.21
N LEU A 180 1.21 0.28 -22.96
CA LEU A 180 1.66 1.65 -22.75
C LEU A 180 1.56 2.49 -24.02
N GLU A 181 1.83 1.93 -25.21
CA GLU A 181 1.62 2.65 -26.46
C GLU A 181 0.16 2.99 -26.72
N VAL A 182 -0.75 2.07 -26.37
CA VAL A 182 -2.20 2.34 -26.36
C VAL A 182 -2.53 3.49 -25.40
N ALA A 183 -2.05 3.44 -24.16
CA ALA A 183 -2.28 4.50 -23.18
C ALA A 183 -1.75 5.86 -23.66
N ARG A 184 -0.55 5.88 -24.27
CA ARG A 184 0.03 7.10 -24.86
C ARG A 184 -0.77 7.63 -26.06
N ALA A 185 -1.44 6.77 -26.83
CA ALA A 185 -2.35 7.24 -27.89
C ALA A 185 -3.55 8.00 -27.27
N PHE A 186 -4.11 7.51 -26.15
CA PHE A 186 -5.15 8.24 -25.41
C PHE A 186 -4.63 9.53 -24.78
N GLN A 187 -3.38 9.54 -24.32
CA GLN A 187 -2.73 10.74 -23.79
C GLN A 187 -2.58 11.81 -24.89
N ARG A 188 -2.08 11.43 -26.07
CA ARG A 188 -1.98 12.36 -27.23
C ARG A 188 -3.34 12.88 -27.69
N ALA A 189 -4.41 12.09 -27.52
CA ALA A 189 -5.78 12.49 -27.81
C ALA A 189 -6.41 13.35 -26.70
N GLY A 190 -5.66 13.72 -25.65
CA GLY A 190 -6.15 14.52 -24.53
C GLY A 190 -7.12 13.81 -23.58
N ARG A 191 -7.25 12.48 -23.70
CA ARG A 191 -8.16 11.67 -22.87
C ARG A 191 -7.52 11.24 -21.53
N ILE A 192 -6.20 11.30 -21.43
CA ILE A 192 -5.39 10.99 -20.23
C ILE A 192 -4.33 12.07 -20.11
N ARG A 193 -4.10 12.58 -18.90
CA ARG A 193 -3.03 13.56 -18.67
C ARG A 193 -1.70 12.89 -18.36
N HIS A 194 -1.68 11.96 -17.40
CA HIS A 194 -0.47 11.30 -16.91
C HIS A 194 -0.68 9.80 -16.79
N ILE A 195 0.40 9.03 -16.96
CA ILE A 195 0.38 7.58 -16.93
C ILE A 195 1.36 7.08 -15.87
N GLY A 196 0.88 6.29 -14.92
CA GLY A 196 1.70 5.61 -13.92
C GLY A 196 1.34 4.14 -13.81
N PHE A 197 1.76 3.50 -12.74
CA PHE A 197 1.40 2.11 -12.48
C PHE A 197 1.11 1.86 -11.00
N SER A 198 0.37 0.79 -10.72
CA SER A 198 0.19 0.25 -9.38
C SER A 198 0.78 -1.15 -9.29
N THR A 199 1.24 -1.53 -8.10
CA THR A 199 1.93 -2.80 -7.93
C THR A 199 1.79 -3.40 -6.53
N HIS A 200 1.88 -4.73 -6.47
CA HIS A 200 2.06 -5.55 -5.28
C HIS A 200 3.31 -6.44 -5.41
N ALA A 201 4.15 -6.13 -6.38
CA ALA A 201 5.34 -6.90 -6.72
C ALA A 201 6.40 -6.87 -5.62
N PRO A 202 7.34 -7.81 -5.63
CA PRO A 202 8.61 -7.67 -4.93
C PRO A 202 9.35 -6.42 -5.40
N THR A 203 10.14 -5.80 -4.52
CA THR A 203 10.85 -4.54 -4.77
C THR A 203 11.67 -4.55 -6.06
N TRP A 204 12.31 -5.68 -6.42
CA TRP A 204 13.12 -5.76 -7.64
C TRP A 204 12.31 -5.61 -8.93
N VAL A 205 11.05 -6.08 -8.98
CA VAL A 205 10.15 -5.86 -10.14
C VAL A 205 9.73 -4.40 -10.19
N ILE A 206 9.46 -3.79 -9.03
CA ILE A 206 9.09 -2.38 -8.94
C ILE A 206 10.24 -1.50 -9.47
N LEU A 207 11.46 -1.81 -9.07
CA LEU A 207 12.66 -1.14 -9.56
C LEU A 207 12.80 -1.29 -11.08
N GLN A 208 12.62 -2.49 -11.63
CA GLN A 208 12.63 -2.68 -13.09
C GLN A 208 11.61 -1.79 -13.80
N ALA A 209 10.40 -1.68 -13.27
CA ALA A 209 9.37 -0.82 -13.87
C ALA A 209 9.75 0.67 -13.80
N ILE A 210 10.27 1.14 -12.66
CA ILE A 210 10.71 2.53 -12.47
C ILE A 210 11.88 2.87 -13.42
N GLU A 211 12.87 1.99 -13.51
CA GLU A 211 14.09 2.20 -14.33
C GLU A 211 13.80 2.19 -15.85
N THR A 212 12.59 1.81 -16.30
CA THR A 212 12.17 2.05 -17.69
C THR A 212 12.02 3.53 -18.01
N ASP A 213 11.87 4.38 -16.99
CA ASP A 213 11.59 5.83 -17.06
C ASP A 213 10.36 6.20 -17.91
N GLN A 214 9.39 5.27 -17.98
CA GLN A 214 8.21 5.44 -18.83
C GLN A 214 6.95 5.86 -18.09
N PHE A 215 7.02 6.00 -16.75
CA PHE A 215 5.88 6.28 -15.89
C PHE A 215 6.05 7.59 -15.14
N ASP A 216 4.95 8.31 -14.93
CA ASP A 216 4.93 9.59 -14.22
C ASP A 216 4.77 9.42 -12.71
N TYR A 217 4.21 8.28 -12.26
CA TYR A 217 3.97 7.99 -10.84
C TYR A 217 3.86 6.50 -10.58
N VAL A 218 3.98 6.12 -9.30
CA VAL A 218 3.82 4.74 -8.81
C VAL A 218 2.89 4.69 -7.60
N ASN A 219 1.99 3.70 -7.60
CA ASN A 219 1.17 3.32 -6.45
C ASN A 219 1.75 2.04 -5.87
N LEU A 220 2.30 2.10 -4.64
CA LEU A 220 2.97 0.97 -3.99
C LEU A 220 2.65 0.89 -2.49
N HIS A 221 3.13 -0.18 -1.84
CA HIS A 221 2.98 -0.40 -0.41
C HIS A 221 4.24 0.04 0.32
N TRP A 222 4.06 0.89 1.33
CA TRP A 222 5.10 1.26 2.27
C TRP A 222 4.46 1.84 3.54
N TYR A 223 4.76 1.23 4.70
CA TYR A 223 4.17 1.57 6.00
C TYR A 223 5.19 1.28 7.08
N TYR A 224 4.93 1.69 8.32
CA TYR A 224 5.81 1.37 9.44
C TYR A 224 6.12 -0.14 9.54
N ILE A 225 5.11 -0.98 9.44
CA ILE A 225 5.26 -2.45 9.56
C ILE A 225 5.82 -3.14 8.30
N ASN A 226 5.92 -2.45 7.17
CA ASN A 226 6.42 -2.98 5.90
C ASN A 226 7.17 -1.89 5.13
N GLN A 227 8.48 -1.87 5.26
CA GLN A 227 9.36 -0.85 4.68
C GLN A 227 10.21 -1.38 3.51
N ASP A 228 9.96 -2.59 3.02
CA ASP A 228 10.79 -3.26 2.01
C ASP A 228 10.87 -2.48 0.68
N ASN A 229 9.87 -1.66 0.37
CA ASN A 229 9.83 -0.87 -0.86
C ASN A 229 10.51 0.51 -0.77
N TRP A 230 11.24 0.82 0.31
CA TRP A 230 11.97 2.08 0.39
C TRP A 230 12.93 2.31 -0.79
N PRO A 231 13.73 1.31 -1.25
CA PRO A 231 14.58 1.49 -2.43
C PRO A 231 13.81 1.87 -3.70
N ALA A 232 12.56 1.40 -3.85
CA ALA A 232 11.70 1.77 -4.96
C ALA A 232 11.20 3.23 -4.84
N ILE A 233 10.95 3.73 -3.61
CA ILE A 233 10.59 5.14 -3.37
C ILE A 233 11.78 6.05 -3.71
N GLU A 234 12.99 5.68 -3.30
CA GLU A 234 14.21 6.42 -3.67
C GLU A 234 14.46 6.44 -5.20
N ALA A 235 14.23 5.30 -5.86
CA ALA A 235 14.29 5.24 -7.31
C ALA A 235 13.25 6.14 -7.96
N ALA A 236 11.99 6.11 -7.50
CA ALA A 236 10.93 6.98 -7.99
C ALA A 236 11.29 8.46 -7.80
N GLN A 237 11.92 8.83 -6.68
CA GLN A 237 12.40 10.19 -6.44
C GLN A 237 13.50 10.60 -7.45
N ARG A 238 14.46 9.72 -7.76
CA ARG A 238 15.52 10.01 -8.77
C ARG A 238 14.93 10.28 -10.14
N HIS A 239 13.82 9.61 -10.49
CA HIS A 239 13.09 9.78 -11.74
C HIS A 239 12.00 10.87 -11.68
N ASP A 240 11.95 11.68 -10.62
CA ASP A 240 10.91 12.70 -10.38
C ASP A 240 9.47 12.14 -10.55
N MET A 241 9.23 10.90 -10.12
CA MET A 241 7.92 10.28 -10.17
C MET A 241 7.09 10.62 -8.93
N GLY A 242 5.77 10.73 -9.10
CA GLY A 242 4.86 10.79 -7.97
C GLY A 242 4.80 9.46 -7.19
N VAL A 243 4.84 9.50 -5.87
CA VAL A 243 4.70 8.31 -5.00
C VAL A 243 3.38 8.35 -4.25
N PHE A 244 2.59 7.33 -4.43
CA PHE A 244 1.26 7.16 -3.87
C PHE A 244 1.21 5.86 -3.05
N ILE A 245 1.08 5.96 -1.72
CA ILE A 245 0.98 4.80 -0.84
C ILE A 245 -0.46 4.31 -0.82
N ILE A 246 -0.67 3.03 -1.16
CA ILE A 246 -1.99 2.41 -1.22
C ILE A 246 -2.30 1.56 0.01
N SER A 247 -3.57 1.61 0.44
CA SER A 247 -4.11 0.82 1.57
C SER A 247 -3.36 0.97 2.90
N PRO A 248 -2.97 2.19 3.35
CA PRO A 248 -2.18 2.36 4.56
C PRO A 248 -2.91 1.85 5.82
N SER A 249 -4.23 1.96 5.87
CA SER A 249 -5.02 1.56 7.04
C SER A 249 -5.26 0.06 7.13
N ASP A 250 -5.57 -0.61 6.01
CA ASP A 250 -5.83 -2.06 6.00
C ASP A 250 -4.52 -2.87 5.95
N LYS A 251 -3.68 -2.60 4.94
CA LYS A 251 -2.44 -3.34 4.75
C LYS A 251 -1.30 -2.85 5.64
N GLY A 252 -1.44 -1.65 6.17
CA GLY A 252 -0.54 -1.09 7.19
C GLY A 252 -0.79 -1.61 8.61
N GLY A 253 -1.75 -2.54 8.82
CA GLY A 253 -1.91 -3.17 10.13
C GLY A 253 -3.34 -3.39 10.62
N HIS A 254 -4.37 -3.32 9.79
CA HIS A 254 -5.78 -3.31 10.22
C HIS A 254 -6.08 -2.19 11.21
N LEU A 255 -5.58 -0.99 10.92
CA LEU A 255 -5.53 0.14 11.87
C LEU A 255 -6.89 0.71 12.28
N TYR A 256 -7.99 0.22 11.69
CA TYR A 256 -9.36 0.50 12.15
C TYR A 256 -9.77 -0.32 13.39
N ASP A 257 -9.06 -1.41 13.67
CA ASP A 257 -9.29 -2.29 14.82
C ASP A 257 -7.93 -2.83 15.30
N PRO A 258 -7.08 -1.95 15.86
CA PRO A 258 -5.73 -2.32 16.28
C PRO A 258 -5.76 -3.05 17.63
N PRO A 259 -4.82 -3.98 17.87
CA PRO A 259 -4.68 -4.60 19.19
C PRO A 259 -4.26 -3.57 20.26
N GLN A 260 -4.68 -3.78 21.51
CA GLN A 260 -4.40 -2.86 22.60
C GLN A 260 -2.89 -2.62 22.80
N THR A 261 -2.07 -3.65 22.64
CA THR A 261 -0.60 -3.53 22.69
C THR A 261 -0.08 -2.47 21.69
N LEU A 262 -0.59 -2.47 20.46
CA LEU A 262 -0.18 -1.47 19.46
C LEU A 262 -0.70 -0.08 19.81
N VAL A 263 -1.92 0.03 20.37
CA VAL A 263 -2.49 1.29 20.84
C VAL A 263 -1.61 1.90 21.94
N ASP A 264 -1.21 1.10 22.93
CA ASP A 264 -0.38 1.56 24.05
C ASP A 264 1.03 2.00 23.58
N LEU A 265 1.61 1.25 22.65
CA LEU A 265 2.92 1.59 22.08
C LEU A 265 2.90 2.87 21.23
N CYS A 266 1.82 3.13 20.51
CA CYS A 266 1.67 4.33 19.68
C CYS A 266 1.26 5.58 20.48
N ALA A 267 0.82 5.45 21.75
CA ALA A 267 0.36 6.59 22.53
C ALA A 267 1.40 7.75 22.54
N PRO A 268 0.96 9.03 22.48
CA PRO A 268 -0.42 9.53 22.56
C PRO A 268 -1.21 9.50 21.25
N LEU A 269 -0.62 9.03 20.14
CA LEU A 269 -1.31 8.92 18.87
C LEU A 269 -2.06 7.57 18.78
N SER A 270 -3.15 7.53 18.01
CA SER A 270 -3.68 6.22 17.59
C SER A 270 -2.72 5.55 16.61
N PRO A 271 -2.75 4.22 16.45
CA PRO A 271 -1.94 3.52 15.45
C PRO A 271 -2.15 4.00 14.02
N MET A 272 -3.37 4.44 13.67
CA MET A 272 -3.68 4.99 12.35
C MET A 272 -3.01 6.34 12.16
N VAL A 273 -3.17 7.26 13.11
CA VAL A 273 -2.54 8.58 13.08
C VAL A 273 -1.01 8.47 13.08
N PHE A 274 -0.46 7.55 13.89
CA PHE A 274 0.97 7.26 13.89
C PHE A 274 1.46 6.79 12.51
N ASN A 275 0.80 5.79 11.90
CA ASN A 275 1.24 5.26 10.61
C ASN A 275 1.13 6.28 9.48
N ASP A 276 0.06 7.09 9.47
CA ASP A 276 -0.10 8.15 8.47
C ASP A 276 0.97 9.24 8.65
N LEU A 277 1.23 9.66 9.91
CA LEU A 277 2.29 10.63 10.23
C LEU A 277 3.67 10.08 9.85
N PHE A 278 3.94 8.80 10.15
CA PHE A 278 5.16 8.11 9.75
C PHE A 278 5.35 8.17 8.23
N CYS A 279 4.34 7.76 7.47
CA CYS A 279 4.43 7.78 6.01
C CYS A 279 4.62 9.21 5.46
N LEU A 280 3.84 10.17 5.94
CA LEU A 280 3.87 11.55 5.45
C LEU A 280 5.04 12.37 5.98
N SER A 281 5.73 11.94 7.04
CA SER A 281 6.97 12.58 7.49
C SER A 281 8.11 12.47 6.48
N HIS A 282 7.99 11.55 5.52
CA HIS A 282 8.93 11.36 4.42
C HIS A 282 8.49 12.19 3.20
N PRO A 283 9.26 13.22 2.79
CA PRO A 283 8.85 14.12 1.69
C PRO A 283 8.74 13.41 0.34
N GLN A 284 9.34 12.23 0.19
CA GLN A 284 9.26 11.38 -1.00
C GLN A 284 7.87 10.74 -1.16
N VAL A 285 7.10 10.61 -0.08
CA VAL A 285 5.72 10.12 -0.11
C VAL A 285 4.79 11.30 -0.34
N HIS A 286 4.05 11.31 -1.44
CA HIS A 286 3.25 12.46 -1.82
C HIS A 286 1.80 12.39 -1.32
N THR A 287 1.21 11.18 -1.27
CA THR A 287 -0.19 11.01 -0.85
C THR A 287 -0.46 9.59 -0.36
N LEU A 288 -1.46 9.45 0.53
CA LEU A 288 -1.94 8.16 1.04
C LEU A 288 -3.37 7.91 0.56
N SER A 289 -3.63 6.70 0.04
CA SER A 289 -4.98 6.28 -0.38
C SER A 289 -5.82 5.86 0.82
N LEU A 290 -6.75 6.71 1.21
CA LEU A 290 -7.69 6.40 2.28
C LEU A 290 -8.85 5.56 1.74
N GLY A 291 -9.02 4.36 2.28
CA GLY A 291 -10.10 3.45 1.90
C GLY A 291 -11.40 3.79 2.65
N ALA A 292 -11.98 4.96 2.39
CA ALA A 292 -13.22 5.37 3.05
C ALA A 292 -14.43 4.59 2.53
N ALA A 293 -15.21 3.99 3.43
CA ALA A 293 -16.50 3.38 3.14
C ALA A 293 -17.68 4.35 3.38
N ARG A 294 -17.47 5.38 4.21
CA ARG A 294 -18.44 6.40 4.62
C ARG A 294 -17.75 7.72 4.95
N PRO A 295 -18.50 8.84 5.04
CA PRO A 295 -17.91 10.18 5.26
C PRO A 295 -17.04 10.32 6.50
N SER A 296 -17.42 9.67 7.62
CA SER A 296 -16.68 9.76 8.88
C SER A 296 -15.33 9.04 8.90
N ASP A 297 -15.06 8.18 7.91
CA ASP A 297 -13.80 7.43 7.86
C ASP A 297 -12.59 8.33 7.61
N PHE A 298 -12.79 9.58 7.19
CA PHE A 298 -11.71 10.57 7.06
C PHE A 298 -11.31 11.23 8.38
N ASP A 299 -12.19 11.26 9.38
CA ASP A 299 -12.04 12.12 10.55
C ASP A 299 -10.80 11.80 11.40
N GLU A 300 -10.44 10.52 11.53
CA GLU A 300 -9.23 10.11 12.24
C GLU A 300 -7.95 10.47 11.45
N HIS A 301 -7.93 10.25 10.14
CA HIS A 301 -6.81 10.60 9.28
C HIS A 301 -6.51 12.10 9.27
N LEU A 302 -7.56 12.94 9.32
CA LEU A 302 -7.40 14.39 9.34
C LEU A 302 -6.67 14.92 10.59
N GLN A 303 -6.63 14.15 11.68
CA GLN A 303 -5.86 14.50 12.89
C GLN A 303 -4.36 14.57 12.63
N VAL A 304 -3.86 13.97 11.54
CA VAL A 304 -2.45 14.02 11.15
C VAL A 304 -2.04 15.41 10.67
N LEU A 305 -2.94 16.15 10.01
CA LEU A 305 -2.59 17.40 9.35
C LEU A 305 -1.91 18.43 10.26
N PRO A 306 -2.41 18.72 11.48
CA PRO A 306 -1.75 19.66 12.39
C PRO A 306 -0.45 19.10 13.00
N LEU A 307 -0.19 17.80 12.85
CA LEU A 307 0.96 17.12 13.44
C LEU A 307 2.16 17.03 12.47
N LEU A 308 1.93 17.24 11.16
CA LEU A 308 2.97 17.05 10.13
C LEU A 308 4.22 17.88 10.39
N GLU A 309 4.07 19.13 10.81
CA GLU A 309 5.21 20.01 11.12
C GLU A 309 5.95 19.57 12.40
N ARG A 310 5.29 18.80 13.26
CA ARG A 310 5.83 18.28 14.51
C ARG A 310 6.26 16.81 14.42
N ALA A 311 6.27 16.22 13.24
CA ALA A 311 6.60 14.80 13.06
C ALA A 311 7.97 14.43 13.63
N GLN A 312 8.96 15.31 13.48
CA GLN A 312 10.33 15.13 14.03
C GLN A 312 10.39 15.14 15.57
N GLU A 313 9.39 15.71 16.22
CA GLU A 313 9.25 15.69 17.69
C GLU A 313 8.44 14.47 18.16
N LEU A 314 7.36 14.16 17.47
CA LEU A 314 6.35 13.18 17.91
C LEU A 314 6.73 11.74 17.60
N LEU A 315 7.37 11.48 16.45
CA LEU A 315 7.68 10.11 16.01
C LEU A 315 8.80 9.44 16.80
N PRO A 316 9.93 10.08 17.15
CA PRO A 316 11.07 9.38 17.75
C PRO A 316 10.73 8.63 19.05
N PRO A 317 9.98 9.18 20.02
CA PRO A 317 9.65 8.44 21.24
C PRO A 317 8.70 7.26 20.99
N ILE A 318 7.83 7.32 19.96
CA ILE A 318 6.95 6.22 19.58
C ILE A 318 7.77 5.11 18.91
N LEU A 319 8.62 5.49 17.95
CA LEU A 319 9.52 4.55 17.26
C LEU A 319 10.42 3.82 18.24
N GLN A 320 10.98 4.52 19.23
CA GLN A 320 11.80 3.92 20.28
C GLN A 320 11.03 2.87 21.11
N ARG A 321 9.76 3.15 21.48
CA ARG A 321 8.94 2.18 22.21
C ARG A 321 8.62 0.94 21.37
N LEU A 322 8.28 1.14 20.10
CA LEU A 322 8.00 0.04 19.16
C LEU A 322 9.26 -0.82 18.93
N GLU A 323 10.42 -0.19 18.76
CA GLU A 323 11.70 -0.88 18.62
C GLU A 323 12.06 -1.66 19.89
N GLN A 324 11.90 -1.05 21.07
CA GLN A 324 12.17 -1.72 22.34
C GLN A 324 11.23 -2.92 22.56
N ALA A 325 9.94 -2.77 22.27
CA ALA A 325 9.00 -3.88 22.35
C ALA A 325 9.37 -5.05 21.42
N ALA A 326 9.83 -4.74 20.20
CA ALA A 326 10.32 -5.76 19.27
C ALA A 326 11.62 -6.42 19.79
N LEU A 327 12.55 -5.65 20.35
CA LEU A 327 13.79 -6.16 20.95
C LEU A 327 13.51 -7.09 22.13
N ASP A 328 12.61 -6.70 23.02
CA ASP A 328 12.22 -7.48 24.20
C ASP A 328 11.54 -8.80 23.80
N ALA A 329 10.69 -8.77 22.78
CA ALA A 329 9.91 -9.93 22.36
C ALA A 329 10.69 -10.93 21.48
N LEU A 330 11.57 -10.43 20.62
CA LEU A 330 12.22 -11.23 19.56
C LEU A 330 13.73 -11.41 19.79
N GLY A 331 14.37 -10.49 20.49
CA GLY A 331 15.82 -10.45 20.70
C GLY A 331 16.59 -9.77 19.57
N ALA A 332 17.70 -9.13 19.93
CA ALA A 332 18.51 -8.31 19.00
C ALA A 332 19.11 -9.12 17.83
N ASP A 333 19.61 -10.32 18.14
CA ASP A 333 20.20 -11.21 17.12
C ASP A 333 19.17 -11.57 16.03
N TRP A 334 17.97 -11.97 16.45
CA TRP A 334 16.89 -12.27 15.50
C TRP A 334 16.49 -11.03 14.69
N LEU A 335 16.21 -9.90 15.31
CA LEU A 335 15.75 -8.70 14.62
C LEU A 335 16.73 -8.20 13.55
N SER A 336 18.02 -8.28 13.83
CA SER A 336 19.06 -7.81 12.89
C SER A 336 19.34 -8.79 11.74
N THR A 337 19.00 -10.06 11.88
CA THR A 337 19.48 -11.10 10.96
C THR A 337 18.42 -12.06 10.42
N TRP A 338 17.16 -11.97 10.84
CA TRP A 338 16.11 -12.93 10.49
C TRP A 338 15.85 -13.07 8.98
N LYS A 339 16.05 -11.98 8.20
CA LYS A 339 15.90 -12.00 6.74
C LYS A 339 17.11 -12.58 5.99
N LEU A 340 18.26 -12.69 6.64
CA LEU A 340 19.50 -13.08 5.96
C LEU A 340 19.43 -14.51 5.45
N GLY A 341 19.73 -14.68 4.17
CA GLY A 341 19.84 -16.00 3.53
C GLY A 341 18.54 -16.77 3.38
N LEU A 342 17.39 -16.11 3.54
CA LEU A 342 16.09 -16.73 3.27
C LEU A 342 15.89 -16.97 1.76
N PRO A 343 15.33 -18.13 1.38
CA PRO A 343 14.99 -18.45 0.00
C PRO A 343 13.75 -17.69 -0.46
N ALA A 344 13.62 -17.49 -1.77
CA ALA A 344 12.36 -17.11 -2.38
C ALA A 344 11.36 -18.30 -2.36
N PRO A 345 10.04 -18.07 -2.44
CA PRO A 345 9.06 -19.15 -2.42
C PRO A 345 9.29 -20.21 -3.52
N GLU A 346 9.68 -19.78 -4.72
CA GLU A 346 9.99 -20.66 -5.85
C GLU A 346 11.20 -21.58 -5.62
N ASP A 347 12.12 -21.16 -4.75
CA ASP A 347 13.34 -21.92 -4.36
C ASP A 347 13.11 -22.75 -3.08
N THR A 348 11.90 -22.73 -2.53
CA THR A 348 11.55 -23.41 -1.28
C THR A 348 10.75 -24.68 -1.58
N PRO A 349 11.10 -25.84 -0.97
CA PRO A 349 10.28 -27.05 -1.05
C PRO A 349 8.82 -26.75 -0.66
N GLY A 350 7.87 -27.28 -1.44
CA GLY A 350 6.45 -26.98 -1.25
C GLY A 350 6.07 -25.52 -1.54
N GLN A 351 6.95 -24.72 -2.11
CA GLN A 351 6.77 -23.28 -2.38
C GLN A 351 6.36 -22.48 -1.13
N ILE A 352 6.77 -22.90 0.05
CA ILE A 352 6.44 -22.24 1.31
C ILE A 352 7.04 -20.82 1.31
N ASN A 353 6.23 -19.80 1.59
CA ASN A 353 6.70 -18.42 1.67
C ASN A 353 7.28 -18.11 3.05
N ILE A 354 8.51 -18.59 3.28
CA ILE A 354 9.23 -18.43 4.55
C ILE A 354 9.37 -16.95 4.95
N PRO A 355 9.81 -16.02 4.07
CA PRO A 355 9.97 -14.61 4.44
C PRO A 355 8.68 -13.96 4.97
N VAL A 356 7.54 -14.17 4.29
CA VAL A 356 6.26 -13.61 4.71
C VAL A 356 5.80 -14.23 6.03
N ILE A 357 5.93 -15.54 6.19
CA ILE A 357 5.51 -16.24 7.42
C ILE A 357 6.31 -15.71 8.63
N LEU A 358 7.60 -15.55 8.50
CA LEU A 358 8.46 -15.01 9.56
C LEU A 358 8.18 -13.53 9.85
N TRP A 359 7.89 -12.75 8.83
CA TRP A 359 7.46 -11.36 9.01
C TRP A 359 6.15 -11.29 9.82
N LEU A 360 5.17 -12.14 9.51
CA LEU A 360 3.90 -12.21 10.26
C LEU A 360 4.13 -12.73 11.69
N TYR A 361 5.06 -13.69 11.88
CA TYR A 361 5.48 -14.12 13.21
C TYR A 361 6.04 -12.96 14.04
N ASN A 362 6.88 -12.12 13.45
CA ASN A 362 7.46 -10.97 14.14
C ASN A 362 6.38 -9.97 14.57
N LEU A 363 5.44 -9.62 13.68
CA LEU A 363 4.35 -8.70 14.00
C LEU A 363 3.42 -9.25 15.11
N LEU A 364 3.10 -10.55 15.01
CA LEU A 364 2.29 -11.23 16.01
C LEU A 364 2.97 -11.24 17.38
N THR A 365 4.28 -11.46 17.42
CA THR A 365 5.05 -11.64 18.67
C THR A 365 5.40 -10.30 19.31
N ALA A 366 5.76 -9.29 18.52
CA ALA A 366 6.17 -7.99 19.03
C ALA A 366 5.01 -7.06 19.36
N PHE A 367 3.92 -7.12 18.57
CA PHE A 367 2.86 -6.11 18.60
C PHE A 367 1.46 -6.71 18.81
N ASP A 368 1.35 -8.03 19.06
CA ASP A 368 0.08 -8.75 19.21
C ASP A 368 -0.90 -8.59 18.03
N MET A 369 -0.37 -8.41 16.81
CA MET A 369 -1.16 -8.18 15.60
C MET A 369 -1.77 -9.47 15.05
N ALA A 370 -2.48 -10.24 15.89
CA ALA A 370 -2.98 -11.57 15.56
C ALA A 370 -3.99 -11.56 14.40
N ASP A 371 -4.98 -10.69 14.43
CA ASP A 371 -6.02 -10.63 13.39
C ASP A 371 -5.45 -10.18 12.04
N TYR A 372 -4.57 -9.19 12.05
CA TYR A 372 -3.84 -8.79 10.86
C TYR A 372 -2.99 -9.94 10.29
N ALA A 373 -2.19 -10.57 11.14
CA ALA A 373 -1.31 -11.66 10.74
C ALA A 373 -2.12 -12.85 10.20
N LYS A 374 -3.23 -13.23 10.85
CA LYS A 374 -4.13 -14.30 10.43
C LYS A 374 -4.75 -13.99 9.04
N ALA A 375 -5.24 -12.77 8.86
CA ALA A 375 -5.82 -12.34 7.59
C ALA A 375 -4.80 -12.40 6.43
N ARG A 376 -3.53 -12.05 6.69
CA ARG A 376 -2.46 -12.09 5.68
C ARG A 376 -1.94 -13.50 5.44
N TYR A 377 -1.73 -14.28 6.50
CA TYR A 377 -1.31 -15.68 6.41
C TYR A 377 -2.25 -16.52 5.53
N ASN A 378 -3.55 -16.34 5.70
CA ASN A 378 -4.56 -17.09 4.95
C ASN A 378 -4.73 -16.63 3.49
N LEU A 379 -3.95 -15.66 3.02
CA LEU A 379 -3.80 -15.35 1.58
C LEU A 379 -2.79 -16.26 0.88
N LEU A 380 -1.85 -16.84 1.62
CA LEU A 380 -0.90 -17.81 1.08
C LEU A 380 -1.63 -19.05 0.57
N GLY A 381 -1.23 -19.54 -0.58
CA GLY A 381 -1.85 -20.69 -1.23
C GLY A 381 -3.12 -20.40 -2.05
N GLN A 382 -3.58 -19.14 -2.08
CA GLN A 382 -4.78 -18.75 -2.86
C GLN A 382 -4.45 -18.15 -4.24
N GLY A 383 -3.22 -18.27 -4.71
CA GLY A 383 -2.78 -17.69 -5.98
C GLY A 383 -2.78 -16.17 -6.03
N GLY A 384 -2.82 -15.53 -4.88
CA GLY A 384 -2.83 -14.08 -4.76
C GLY A 384 -1.45 -13.47 -5.06
N HIS A 385 -1.46 -12.42 -5.86
CA HIS A 385 -0.25 -11.75 -6.32
C HIS A 385 0.52 -10.97 -5.25
N TRP A 386 -0.09 -10.67 -4.09
CA TRP A 386 0.59 -9.93 -3.02
C TRP A 386 1.40 -10.85 -2.08
N PHE A 387 0.92 -12.08 -1.86
CA PHE A 387 1.64 -13.10 -1.11
C PHE A 387 1.73 -14.37 -1.95
N PRO A 388 2.76 -14.47 -2.83
CA PRO A 388 2.98 -15.70 -3.60
C PRO A 388 3.37 -16.85 -2.67
N GLY A 389 3.27 -18.07 -3.18
CA GLY A 389 3.67 -19.27 -2.46
C GLY A 389 2.62 -19.80 -1.48
N GLN A 390 3.03 -20.76 -0.66
CA GLN A 390 2.17 -21.56 0.19
C GLN A 390 2.37 -21.29 1.67
N GLN A 391 1.38 -21.69 2.47
CA GLN A 391 1.44 -21.78 3.92
C GLN A 391 2.40 -22.89 4.37
N ALA A 392 2.72 -22.93 5.69
CA ALA A 392 3.55 -23.96 6.28
C ALA A 392 2.76 -25.21 6.79
N GLY A 393 1.53 -25.41 6.33
CA GLY A 393 0.67 -26.51 6.82
C GLY A 393 1.22 -27.90 6.62
N ASP A 394 1.92 -28.11 5.51
CA ASP A 394 2.53 -29.40 5.13
C ASP A 394 4.05 -29.44 5.36
N ILE A 395 4.58 -28.58 6.24
CA ILE A 395 6.03 -28.44 6.43
C ILE A 395 6.75 -29.75 6.78
N ASP A 396 6.09 -30.64 7.53
CA ASP A 396 6.65 -31.94 7.93
C ASP A 396 6.95 -32.88 6.75
N ARG A 397 6.45 -32.58 5.54
CA ARG A 397 6.72 -33.31 4.31
C ARG A 397 8.01 -32.87 3.63
N TRP A 398 8.65 -31.79 4.10
CA TRP A 398 9.71 -31.12 3.37
C TRP A 398 11.00 -30.99 4.17
N ASP A 399 12.12 -31.34 3.56
CA ASP A 399 13.43 -31.01 4.09
C ASP A 399 13.85 -29.60 3.64
N LEU A 400 13.86 -28.66 4.60
CA LEU A 400 14.25 -27.26 4.37
C LEU A 400 15.76 -27.00 4.58
N SER A 401 16.54 -28.02 4.96
CA SER A 401 17.95 -27.85 5.35
C SER A 401 18.79 -27.20 4.25
N LYS A 402 18.59 -27.59 3.00
CA LYS A 402 19.35 -27.06 1.86
C LYS A 402 18.97 -25.62 1.52
N CYS A 403 17.68 -25.31 1.48
CA CYS A 403 17.22 -23.95 1.13
C CYS A 403 17.49 -22.93 2.25
N LEU A 404 17.59 -23.38 3.51
CA LEU A 404 17.92 -22.55 4.66
C LEU A 404 19.41 -22.50 5.00
N ALA A 405 20.28 -23.24 4.31
CA ALA A 405 21.72 -23.36 4.64
C ALA A 405 22.46 -22.01 4.73
N ARG A 406 21.95 -20.96 4.09
CA ARG A 406 22.53 -19.61 4.10
C ARG A 406 21.99 -18.73 5.24
N SER A 407 20.94 -19.16 5.95
CA SER A 407 20.35 -18.42 7.06
C SER A 407 21.10 -18.72 8.36
N PRO A 408 21.46 -17.71 9.16
CA PRO A 408 22.00 -17.92 10.50
C PRO A 408 21.03 -18.62 11.44
N HIS A 409 19.74 -18.64 11.09
CA HIS A 409 18.65 -19.21 11.89
C HIS A 409 18.10 -20.52 11.30
N ALA A 410 18.83 -21.21 10.42
CA ALA A 410 18.39 -22.41 9.73
C ALA A 410 17.75 -23.47 10.65
N GLN A 411 18.30 -23.67 11.86
CA GLN A 411 17.80 -24.64 12.82
C GLN A 411 16.51 -24.17 13.57
N LYS A 412 16.34 -22.84 13.71
CA LYS A 412 15.20 -22.26 14.45
C LYS A 412 13.97 -22.11 13.55
N ILE A 413 14.18 -21.74 12.28
CA ILE A 413 13.12 -21.39 11.34
C ILE A 413 12.03 -22.48 11.20
N PRO A 414 12.33 -23.79 11.01
CA PRO A 414 11.30 -24.80 10.86
C PRO A 414 10.31 -24.84 12.04
N LYS A 415 10.80 -24.71 13.26
CA LYS A 415 9.95 -24.66 14.47
C LYS A 415 9.06 -23.42 14.48
N LEU A 416 9.58 -22.27 14.09
CA LEU A 416 8.80 -21.02 13.99
C LEU A 416 7.72 -21.11 12.92
N LEU A 417 7.98 -21.77 11.79
CA LEU A 417 6.99 -21.98 10.74
C LEU A 417 5.82 -22.85 11.24
N VAL A 418 6.10 -23.95 11.95
CA VAL A 418 5.08 -24.79 12.59
C VAL A 418 4.27 -24.01 13.60
N GLU A 419 4.93 -23.26 14.50
CA GLU A 419 4.27 -22.43 15.50
C GLU A 419 3.37 -21.40 14.85
N THR A 420 3.88 -20.69 13.86
CA THR A 420 3.13 -19.65 13.14
C THR A 420 1.91 -20.24 12.44
N HIS A 421 2.06 -21.39 11.77
CA HIS A 421 0.92 -22.08 11.15
C HIS A 421 -0.14 -22.48 12.19
N ARG A 422 0.27 -23.02 13.34
CA ARG A 422 -0.65 -23.39 14.41
C ARG A 422 -1.44 -22.18 14.94
N ARG A 423 -0.83 -20.98 14.99
CA ARG A 423 -1.47 -19.75 15.51
C ARG A 423 -2.32 -19.04 14.48
N LEU A 424 -1.92 -19.07 13.21
CA LEU A 424 -2.51 -18.24 12.13
C LEU A 424 -3.32 -19.03 11.10
N GLY A 425 -3.08 -20.35 10.97
CA GLY A 425 -3.80 -21.22 10.03
C GLY A 425 -5.27 -21.42 10.44
N GLY A 426 -6.11 -21.79 9.47
CA GLY A 426 -7.52 -22.05 9.70
C GLY A 426 -8.44 -21.01 9.07
N GLU A 427 -9.50 -20.58 9.77
CA GLU A 427 -10.48 -19.64 9.24
C GLU A 427 -9.90 -18.27 8.94
N THR A 428 -10.26 -17.73 7.77
CA THR A 428 -9.84 -16.40 7.33
C THR A 428 -10.61 -15.31 8.06
N VAL A 429 -9.89 -14.32 8.59
CA VAL A 429 -10.51 -13.09 9.08
C VAL A 429 -11.07 -12.29 7.89
N ARG A 430 -12.27 -11.77 8.03
CA ARG A 430 -12.94 -10.98 6.97
C ARG A 430 -12.15 -9.70 6.69
N ARG A 431 -11.86 -9.42 5.42
CA ARG A 431 -11.18 -8.18 5.02
C ARG A 431 -12.14 -6.98 5.11
N LEU A 432 -11.60 -5.81 5.47
CA LEU A 432 -12.35 -4.54 5.42
C LEU A 432 -12.96 -4.26 4.05
N SER A 433 -12.30 -4.66 2.96
CA SER A 433 -12.81 -4.53 1.60
C SER A 433 -14.01 -5.44 1.29
N GLN A 434 -14.40 -6.31 2.21
CA GLN A 434 -15.53 -7.24 2.08
C GLN A 434 -16.68 -6.88 3.05
N SER A 435 -16.52 -5.82 3.86
CA SER A 435 -17.51 -5.37 4.82
C SER A 435 -18.61 -4.50 4.19
#